data_7b1cdd8f5104c5663f6b21bda0d21fd2
#
_entry.id   7b1cdd8f5104c5663f6b21bda0d21fd2
#
_cell.length_a   1.000
_cell.length_b   1.000
_cell.length_c   1.000
_cell.angle_alpha   90.00
_cell.angle_beta   90.00
_cell.angle_gamma   90.00
#
_symmetry.space_group_name_H-M   'P 1'
#
loop_
_entity.id
_entity.type
_entity.pdbx_description
1 polymer ?
#
loop_
_entity_poly.entity_id
_entity_poly.type
_entity_poly.pdbx_seq_one_letter_code
_entity_poly.pdbx_strand_id
1 'polypeptide(L)' 'MNPSERRGGLGGDLLDAAFGALVARGAREVFLEVRESNVAALALYRSRGFAGLSRRGSYYRNPVEDALVLRRAIER' A
#
# COMPACT_ATOMS: atom_id res chain seq x y z
N MET A 1 -19.52 -15.39 -8.99
CA MET A 1 -18.23 -14.71 -9.17
C MET A 1 -17.16 -15.42 -8.36
N ASN A 2 -16.00 -15.55 -8.92
CA ASN A 2 -14.88 -16.21 -8.27
C ASN A 2 -14.33 -15.33 -7.14
N PRO A 3 -14.32 -15.80 -5.88
CA PRO A 3 -13.82 -14.98 -4.78
C PRO A 3 -12.36 -14.56 -4.92
N SER A 4 -11.51 -15.40 -5.53
CA SER A 4 -10.10 -15.08 -5.72
C SER A 4 -9.94 -13.91 -6.67
N GLU A 5 -10.65 -13.92 -7.77
CA GLU A 5 -10.62 -12.81 -8.73
C GLU A 5 -11.14 -11.55 -8.09
N ARG A 6 -12.21 -11.69 -7.33
CA ARG A 6 -12.82 -10.55 -6.68
C ARG A 6 -11.86 -9.91 -5.69
N ARG A 7 -11.16 -10.72 -4.90
CA ARG A 7 -10.21 -10.18 -3.94
C ARG A 7 -9.07 -9.45 -4.62
N GLY A 8 -8.53 -10.03 -5.68
CA GLY A 8 -7.43 -9.41 -6.41
C GLY A 8 -7.84 -8.11 -7.07
N GLY A 9 -8.95 -8.14 -7.81
CA GLY A 9 -9.45 -6.96 -8.49
C GLY A 9 -9.96 -5.91 -7.52
N LEU A 10 -10.72 -6.33 -6.52
CA LEU A 10 -11.34 -5.42 -5.58
C LEU A 10 -10.29 -4.66 -4.77
N GLY A 11 -9.25 -5.35 -4.30
CA GLY A 11 -8.19 -4.70 -3.54
C GLY A 11 -7.49 -3.63 -4.36
N GLY A 12 -7.17 -3.94 -5.62
CA GLY A 12 -6.55 -2.98 -6.52
C GLY A 12 -7.46 -1.81 -6.84
N ASP A 13 -8.74 -2.09 -7.07
CA ASP A 13 -9.72 -1.04 -7.39
C ASP A 13 -9.90 -0.08 -6.23
N LEU A 14 -9.98 -0.59 -5.01
CA LEU A 14 -10.11 0.25 -3.83
C LEU A 14 -8.88 1.14 -3.64
N LEU A 15 -7.71 0.57 -3.83
CA LEU A 15 -6.47 1.33 -3.72
C LEU A 15 -6.40 2.42 -4.79
N ASP A 16 -6.74 2.09 -6.03
CA ASP A 16 -6.73 3.05 -7.13
C ASP A 16 -7.72 4.18 -6.88
N ALA A 17 -8.90 3.86 -6.37
CA ALA A 17 -9.91 4.87 -6.04
C ALA A 17 -9.43 5.79 -4.92
N ALA A 18 -8.83 5.23 -3.87
CA ALA A 18 -8.30 6.03 -2.78
C ALA A 18 -7.17 6.93 -3.26
N PHE A 19 -6.28 6.39 -4.09
CA PHE A 19 -5.18 7.16 -4.66
C PHE A 19 -5.70 8.31 -5.52
N GLY A 20 -6.69 8.03 -6.37
CA GLY A 20 -7.32 9.06 -7.20
C GLY A 20 -7.93 10.18 -6.38
N ALA A 21 -8.57 9.85 -5.25
CA ALA A 21 -9.15 10.85 -4.37
C ALA A 21 -8.07 11.74 -3.76
N LEU A 22 -6.93 11.15 -3.36
CA LEU A 22 -5.82 11.94 -2.83
C LEU A 22 -5.22 12.86 -3.88
N VAL A 23 -5.06 12.37 -5.09
CA VAL A 23 -4.57 13.18 -6.21
C VAL A 23 -5.51 14.36 -6.46
N ALA A 24 -6.82 14.11 -6.44
CA ALA A 24 -7.82 15.17 -6.66
C ALA A 24 -7.75 16.24 -5.58
N ARG A 25 -7.29 15.88 -4.37
CA ARG A 25 -7.13 16.84 -3.27
C ARG A 25 -5.77 17.53 -3.27
N GLY A 26 -4.96 17.27 -4.26
CA GLY A 26 -3.67 17.93 -4.39
C GLY A 26 -2.50 17.27 -3.66
N ALA A 27 -2.66 16.03 -3.23
CA ALA A 27 -1.56 15.31 -2.61
C ALA A 27 -0.40 15.17 -3.59
N ARG A 28 0.82 15.30 -3.08
CA ARG A 28 2.04 15.19 -3.90
C ARG A 28 2.75 13.88 -3.69
N GLU A 29 2.48 13.21 -2.59
CA GLU A 29 3.02 11.90 -2.31
C GLU A 29 2.13 11.19 -1.31
N VAL A 30 2.22 9.86 -1.33
CA VAL A 30 1.43 9.01 -0.45
C VAL A 30 2.37 8.05 0.26
N PHE A 31 2.19 7.90 1.55
CA PHE A 31 2.96 6.98 2.38
C PHE A 31 2.05 5.88 2.92
N LEU A 32 2.59 4.68 2.99
CA LEU A 32 1.89 3.53 3.56
C LEU A 32 2.81 2.81 4.53
N GLU A 33 2.21 2.24 5.58
CA GLU A 33 2.92 1.38 6.52
C GLU A 33 2.33 0.00 6.42
N VAL A 34 3.18 -1.01 6.19
CA VAL A 34 2.75 -2.38 5.91
C VAL A 34 3.58 -3.33 6.76
N ARG A 35 2.95 -4.35 7.35
CA ARG A 35 3.70 -5.41 8.03
C ARG A 35 4.65 -6.06 7.03
N GLU A 36 5.89 -6.30 7.45
CA GLU A 36 6.86 -6.88 6.52
C GLU A 36 6.48 -8.30 6.09
N SER A 37 5.70 -9.01 6.90
CA SER A 37 5.24 -10.35 6.55
C SER A 37 4.08 -10.34 5.54
N ASN A 38 3.47 -9.19 5.31
CA ASN A 38 2.31 -9.11 4.41
C ASN A 38 2.77 -9.00 2.96
N VAL A 39 3.24 -10.14 2.43
CA VAL A 39 3.81 -10.22 1.09
C VAL A 39 2.80 -9.80 0.02
N ALA A 40 1.55 -10.20 0.19
CA ALA A 40 0.50 -9.88 -0.78
C ALA A 40 0.27 -8.36 -0.87
N ALA A 41 0.21 -7.69 0.28
CA ALA A 41 0.03 -6.24 0.30
C ALA A 41 1.25 -5.53 -0.31
N LEU A 42 2.45 -5.99 0.02
CA LEU A 42 3.67 -5.42 -0.54
C LEU A 42 3.69 -5.53 -2.06
N ALA A 43 3.31 -6.69 -2.59
CA ALA A 43 3.25 -6.90 -4.02
C ALA A 43 2.22 -5.97 -4.67
N LEU A 44 1.05 -5.84 -4.05
CA LEU A 44 0.00 -4.96 -4.55
C LEU A 44 0.46 -3.51 -4.62
N TYR A 45 1.04 -3.00 -3.53
CA TYR A 45 1.46 -1.60 -3.48
C TYR A 45 2.61 -1.34 -4.45
N ARG A 46 3.55 -2.27 -4.55
CA ARG A 46 4.65 -2.13 -5.51
C ARG A 46 4.14 -2.11 -6.94
N SER A 47 3.13 -2.91 -7.24
CA SER A 47 2.52 -2.91 -8.59
C SER A 47 1.84 -1.59 -8.91
N ARG A 48 1.53 -0.80 -7.89
CA ARG A 48 0.91 0.52 -8.04
C ARG A 48 1.92 1.66 -7.92
N GLY A 49 3.21 1.36 -7.99
CA GLY A 49 4.25 2.38 -8.02
C GLY A 49 4.80 2.80 -6.67
N PHE A 50 4.43 2.11 -5.60
CA PHE A 50 5.00 2.39 -4.29
C PHE A 50 6.38 1.74 -4.18
N ALA A 51 7.32 2.45 -3.60
CA ALA A 51 8.68 1.96 -3.38
C ALA A 51 9.01 1.99 -1.90
N GLY A 52 9.90 1.11 -1.47
CA GLY A 52 10.35 1.08 -0.08
C GLY A 52 11.14 2.33 0.25
N LEU A 53 10.76 2.97 1.35
CA LEU A 53 11.42 4.18 1.83
C LEU A 53 12.25 3.91 3.09
N SER A 54 11.64 3.26 4.07
CA SER A 54 12.30 2.99 5.35
C SER A 54 11.60 1.83 6.07
N ARG A 55 12.12 1.50 7.25
CA ARG A 55 11.58 0.45 8.10
C ARG A 55 11.40 1.03 9.50
N ARG A 56 10.27 0.73 10.13
CA ARG A 56 10.00 1.10 11.52
C ARG A 56 10.05 -0.16 12.35
N GLY A 57 11.03 -0.26 13.22
CA GLY A 57 11.25 -1.45 14.04
C GLY A 57 10.16 -1.63 15.08
N SER A 58 9.71 -2.87 15.26
CA SER A 58 8.73 -3.26 16.27
C SER A 58 7.49 -2.37 16.28
N TYR A 59 7.03 -1.98 15.10
CA TYR A 59 5.90 -1.06 14.94
C TYR A 59 4.56 -1.72 15.27
N TYR A 60 4.38 -2.96 14.83
CA TYR A 60 3.17 -3.73 15.11
C TYR A 60 3.37 -4.61 16.33
N ARG A 61 2.25 -4.95 16.97
CA ARG A 61 2.25 -5.85 18.13
C ARG A 61 1.30 -7.00 17.85
N ASN A 62 1.56 -8.12 18.56
CA ASN A 62 0.73 -9.32 18.54
C ASN A 62 0.62 -9.97 17.16
N PRO A 63 1.71 -10.41 16.53
CA PRO A 63 3.07 -10.45 17.07
C PRO A 63 3.81 -9.13 16.81
N VAL A 64 4.93 -8.97 17.50
CA VAL A 64 5.83 -7.84 17.26
C VAL A 64 6.44 -8.02 15.88
N GLU A 65 6.36 -6.96 15.08
CA GLU A 65 6.82 -7.03 13.71
C GLU A 65 7.17 -5.63 13.22
N ASP A 66 8.14 -5.55 12.33
CA ASP A 66 8.52 -4.28 11.72
C ASP A 66 7.48 -3.85 10.69
N ALA A 67 7.34 -2.56 10.53
CA ALA A 67 6.58 -1.97 9.43
C ALA A 67 7.54 -1.56 8.34
N LEU A 68 7.17 -1.82 7.10
CA LEU A 68 7.85 -1.25 5.95
C LEU A 68 7.08 0.00 5.55
N VAL A 69 7.79 1.11 5.41
CA VAL A 69 7.20 2.36 4.97
C VAL A 69 7.41 2.46 3.47
N LEU A 70 6.33 2.58 2.74
CA LEU A 70 6.35 2.70 1.28
C LEU A 70 5.91 4.10 0.89
N ARG A 71 6.43 4.56 -0.22
CA ARG A 71 6.11 5.90 -0.72
C ARG A 71 5.87 5.86 -2.21
N ARG A 72 4.92 6.64 -2.66
CA ARG A 72 4.72 6.90 -4.08
C ARG A 72 4.60 8.40 -4.29
N ALA A 73 5.43 8.94 -5.20
CA ALA A 73 5.31 10.32 -5.62
C ALA A 73 4.20 10.43 -6.66
N ILE A 74 3.46 11.52 -6.60
CA ILE A 74 2.41 11.80 -7.58
C ILE A 74 2.97 12.80 -8.58
N GLU A 75 3.05 12.37 -9.82
CA GLU A 75 3.49 13.24 -10.91
C GLU A 75 2.28 13.78 -11.64
N ARG A 76 2.36 15.02 -12.00
CA ARG A 76 1.28 15.69 -12.72
C ARG A 76 1.78 16.27 -14.03
#